data_0fd5b38c9b4dea19fe967656d7e755ff
#
_entry.id   0fd5b38c9b4dea19fe967656d7e755ff
#
_cell.length_a   1.000
_cell.length_b   1.000
_cell.length_c   1.000
_cell.angle_alpha   90.00
_cell.angle_beta   90.00
_cell.angle_gamma   90.00
#
_symmetry.space_group_name_H-M   'P 1'
#
loop_
_entity.id
_entity.type
_entity.pdbx_description
1 polymer ?
#
loop_
_entity_poly.entity_id
_entity_poly.type
_entity_poly.pdbx_seq_one_letter_code
_entity_poly.pdbx_strand_id
1 'polypeptide(L)'
;KAFRRLLNGAADRGLKLWLSGFFIADSRARRSFVRRPADFIDVWVQTLELVREWGHLDTVVAVDFCHHFPFPPWSHGVIRRVFGQPPQRSLPERWRNEQEQAVEQYLLEVPRALRALFPTIHFGVSAAAGETDHLRQLDTSELDFLELGLWLDDDPRYRLATGADLPVPGLLDPRLGAPLRRALMEATGEHWRGRLQQQLQRRLAFTRLRRLQPVLGEGYLNPQATPEQLPRGWAGFTEALVGQAVADGVAVMTPTSLARPHSPWLWR
;
A
#
# COMPACT_ATOMS: atom_id res chain seq x y z
N LYS A 1 19.84 5.37 13.78
CA LYS A 1 19.45 6.38 14.82
C LYS A 1 17.99 6.89 14.62
N ALA A 2 17.57 7.25 13.39
CA ALA A 2 16.20 7.78 13.15
C ALA A 2 15.11 6.75 13.47
N PHE A 3 15.24 5.50 13.01
CA PHE A 3 14.28 4.44 13.25
C PHE A 3 14.11 4.14 14.76
N ARG A 4 15.21 4.07 15.52
CA ARG A 4 15.12 3.90 16.99
C ARG A 4 14.37 5.05 17.66
N ARG A 5 14.60 6.30 17.21
CA ARG A 5 13.86 7.47 17.74
C ARG A 5 12.36 7.38 17.44
N LEU A 6 11.99 6.89 16.25
CA LEU A 6 10.59 6.65 15.90
C LEU A 6 9.96 5.60 16.83
N LEU A 7 10.65 4.48 17.07
CA LEU A 7 10.17 3.43 17.97
C LEU A 7 10.00 3.94 19.39
N ASN A 8 10.99 4.66 19.93
CA ASN A 8 10.88 5.28 21.25
C ASN A 8 9.68 6.22 21.32
N GLY A 9 9.55 7.13 20.34
CA GLY A 9 8.45 8.10 20.32
C GLY A 9 7.07 7.46 20.18
N ALA A 10 6.95 6.33 19.50
CA ALA A 10 5.72 5.55 19.41
C ALA A 10 5.40 4.86 20.73
N ALA A 11 6.38 4.18 21.33
CA ALA A 11 6.24 3.49 22.60
C ALA A 11 5.87 4.46 23.73
N ASP A 12 6.54 5.62 23.83
CA ASP A 12 6.24 6.66 24.82
C ASP A 12 4.80 7.18 24.75
N ARG A 13 4.15 7.03 23.60
CA ARG A 13 2.76 7.47 23.34
C ARG A 13 1.75 6.34 23.29
N GLY A 14 2.17 5.11 23.58
CA GLY A 14 1.32 3.93 23.48
C GLY A 14 0.86 3.61 22.05
N LEU A 15 1.55 4.14 21.03
CA LEU A 15 1.22 3.88 19.63
C LEU A 15 1.76 2.52 19.19
N LYS A 16 0.99 1.83 18.37
CA LYS A 16 1.43 0.62 17.68
C LYS A 16 1.91 0.95 16.27
N LEU A 17 2.89 0.22 15.79
CA LEU A 17 3.49 0.43 14.49
C LEU A 17 3.20 -0.72 13.54
N TRP A 18 2.89 -0.35 12.33
CA TRP A 18 2.86 -1.20 11.17
C TRP A 18 4.10 -0.87 10.32
N LEU A 19 4.92 -1.87 10.03
CA LEU A 19 6.12 -1.70 9.21
C LEU A 19 5.85 -2.20 7.81
N SER A 20 6.22 -1.42 6.81
CA SER A 20 6.13 -1.82 5.40
C SER A 20 7.48 -1.81 4.71
N GLY A 21 7.74 -2.85 3.93
CA GLY A 21 9.00 -3.06 3.22
C GLY A 21 9.05 -2.34 1.87
N PHE A 22 9.54 -1.12 1.85
CA PHE A 22 9.78 -0.37 0.61
C PHE A 22 11.19 -0.64 0.08
N PHE A 23 11.33 -1.58 -0.84
CA PHE A 23 12.63 -1.88 -1.46
C PHE A 23 12.96 -0.87 -2.57
N ILE A 24 13.17 0.38 -2.18
CA ILE A 24 13.49 1.49 -3.08
C ILE A 24 14.90 1.40 -3.65
N ALA A 25 15.14 2.13 -4.75
CA ALA A 25 16.47 2.25 -5.31
C ALA A 25 17.40 2.99 -4.34
N ASP A 26 18.59 2.45 -4.15
CA ASP A 26 19.65 3.10 -3.39
C ASP A 26 20.97 3.07 -4.20
N SER A 27 21.95 3.85 -3.74
CA SER A 27 23.27 3.96 -4.36
C SER A 27 24.06 2.63 -4.39
N ARG A 28 23.67 1.65 -3.56
CA ARG A 28 24.32 0.32 -3.48
C ARG A 28 23.51 -0.77 -4.17
N ALA A 29 22.40 -0.42 -4.82
CA ALA A 29 21.49 -1.35 -5.50
C ALA A 29 21.03 -2.54 -4.63
N ARG A 30 20.94 -2.36 -3.31
CA ARG A 30 20.65 -3.44 -2.34
C ARG A 30 19.33 -4.16 -2.65
N ARG A 31 18.31 -3.45 -3.13
CA ARG A 31 17.03 -4.05 -3.55
C ARG A 31 17.18 -5.16 -4.58
N SER A 32 18.26 -5.15 -5.38
CA SER A 32 18.52 -6.17 -6.40
C SER A 32 18.99 -7.49 -5.82
N PHE A 33 19.39 -7.51 -4.55
CA PHE A 33 19.84 -8.72 -3.84
C PHE A 33 18.68 -9.43 -3.12
N VAL A 34 17.57 -8.75 -2.87
CA VAL A 34 16.37 -9.36 -2.27
C VAL A 34 15.57 -10.05 -3.38
N ARG A 35 15.84 -11.34 -3.61
CA ARG A 35 15.35 -12.10 -4.77
C ARG A 35 14.58 -13.35 -4.43
N ARG A 36 14.89 -14.01 -3.31
CA ARG A 36 14.33 -15.29 -2.88
C ARG A 36 13.55 -15.10 -1.58
N PRO A 37 12.65 -16.01 -1.24
CA PRO A 37 11.97 -15.96 0.07
C PRO A 37 12.95 -15.80 1.24
N ALA A 38 14.07 -16.56 1.23
CA ALA A 38 15.09 -16.46 2.26
C ALA A 38 15.68 -15.05 2.40
N ASP A 39 15.85 -14.32 1.30
CA ASP A 39 16.42 -12.96 1.35
C ASP A 39 15.46 -11.99 2.07
N PHE A 40 14.13 -12.15 1.91
CA PHE A 40 13.12 -11.38 2.67
C PHE A 40 13.10 -11.79 4.14
N ILE A 41 13.18 -13.10 4.41
CA ILE A 41 13.24 -13.61 5.78
C ILE A 41 14.45 -13.01 6.49
N ASP A 42 15.64 -13.07 5.89
CA ASP A 42 16.87 -12.54 6.47
C ASP A 42 16.77 -11.03 6.78
N VAL A 43 16.22 -10.23 5.84
CA VAL A 43 16.03 -8.78 6.05
C VAL A 43 15.10 -8.52 7.22
N TRP A 44 13.96 -9.21 7.28
CA TRP A 44 12.98 -8.99 8.34
C TRP A 44 13.42 -9.56 9.68
N VAL A 45 14.07 -10.71 9.71
CA VAL A 45 14.66 -11.25 10.95
C VAL A 45 15.66 -10.26 11.54
N GLN A 46 16.63 -9.79 10.73
CA GLN A 46 17.60 -8.79 11.20
C GLN A 46 16.93 -7.50 11.69
N THR A 47 15.88 -7.04 10.99
CA THR A 47 15.14 -5.84 11.37
C THR A 47 14.40 -6.02 12.69
N LEU A 48 13.66 -7.10 12.84
CA LEU A 48 12.84 -7.36 14.02
C LEU A 48 13.69 -7.75 15.25
N GLU A 49 14.80 -8.47 15.06
CA GLU A 49 15.78 -8.71 16.13
C GLU A 49 16.37 -7.39 16.64
N LEU A 50 16.72 -6.47 15.73
CA LEU A 50 17.21 -5.15 16.12
C LEU A 50 16.14 -4.37 16.91
N VAL A 51 14.88 -4.47 16.52
CA VAL A 51 13.75 -3.86 17.27
C VAL A 51 13.60 -4.52 18.64
N ARG A 52 13.76 -5.86 18.73
CA ARG A 52 13.75 -6.63 19.98
C ARG A 52 14.89 -6.20 20.91
N GLU A 53 16.12 -6.10 20.39
CA GLU A 53 17.28 -5.65 21.15
C GLU A 53 17.10 -4.23 21.72
N TRP A 54 16.34 -3.39 21.03
CA TRP A 54 16.00 -2.04 21.52
C TRP A 54 14.85 -2.02 22.53
N GLY A 55 14.22 -3.17 22.81
CA GLY A 55 13.11 -3.30 23.76
C GLY A 55 11.76 -2.81 23.21
N HIS A 56 11.59 -2.77 21.88
CA HIS A 56 10.40 -2.20 21.23
C HIS A 56 9.59 -3.19 20.39
N LEU A 57 9.82 -4.51 20.54
CA LEU A 57 9.12 -5.49 19.71
C LEU A 57 7.59 -5.40 19.90
N ASP A 58 7.14 -5.16 21.13
CA ASP A 58 5.70 -5.03 21.46
C ASP A 58 5.06 -3.78 20.83
N THR A 59 5.87 -2.84 20.33
CA THR A 59 5.39 -1.67 19.62
C THR A 59 5.01 -2.02 18.18
N VAL A 60 5.58 -3.10 17.60
CA VAL A 60 5.29 -3.55 16.24
C VAL A 60 4.18 -4.58 16.26
N VAL A 61 3.07 -4.31 15.58
CA VAL A 61 1.91 -5.22 15.50
C VAL A 61 1.79 -5.93 14.17
N ALA A 62 2.30 -5.34 13.10
CA ALA A 62 2.20 -5.93 11.77
C ALA A 62 3.38 -5.55 10.88
N VAL A 63 3.66 -6.44 9.93
CA VAL A 63 4.69 -6.28 8.90
C VAL A 63 4.09 -6.60 7.54
N ASP A 64 4.02 -5.60 6.66
CA ASP A 64 3.92 -5.78 5.23
C ASP A 64 5.32 -6.09 4.70
N PHE A 65 5.61 -7.35 4.40
CA PHE A 65 6.97 -7.76 4.10
C PHE A 65 7.51 -7.20 2.78
N CYS A 66 6.64 -6.79 1.86
CA CYS A 66 7.00 -6.04 0.67
C CYS A 66 5.82 -5.26 0.11
N HIS A 67 5.96 -3.95 0.09
CA HIS A 67 4.95 -3.04 -0.46
C HIS A 67 4.65 -3.36 -1.92
N HIS A 68 3.37 -3.49 -2.27
CA HIS A 68 2.87 -3.87 -3.60
C HIS A 68 3.55 -5.14 -4.16
N PHE A 69 3.58 -6.21 -3.38
CA PHE A 69 4.22 -7.46 -3.81
C PHE A 69 3.35 -8.24 -4.82
N PRO A 70 3.94 -8.78 -5.91
CA PRO A 70 5.33 -8.68 -6.38
C PRO A 70 5.56 -7.57 -7.43
N PHE A 71 4.84 -6.47 -7.38
CA PHE A 71 4.76 -5.45 -8.44
C PHE A 71 5.89 -4.40 -8.39
N PRO A 72 6.22 -3.80 -9.57
CA PRO A 72 7.15 -2.69 -9.62
C PRO A 72 6.57 -1.44 -8.93
N PRO A 73 7.40 -0.55 -8.41
CA PRO A 73 8.87 -0.60 -8.45
C PRO A 73 9.51 -1.32 -7.24
N TRP A 74 8.71 -1.89 -6.34
CA TRP A 74 9.16 -2.30 -5.01
C TRP A 74 9.84 -3.67 -4.98
N SER A 75 9.38 -4.62 -5.80
CA SER A 75 9.84 -6.01 -5.82
C SER A 75 10.89 -6.29 -6.91
N HIS A 76 11.79 -5.36 -7.16
CA HIS A 76 12.73 -5.40 -8.30
C HIS A 76 13.51 -6.72 -8.44
N GLY A 77 14.02 -7.26 -7.33
CA GLY A 77 14.78 -8.51 -7.33
C GLY A 77 13.93 -9.73 -7.67
N VAL A 78 12.69 -9.76 -7.15
CA VAL A 78 11.70 -10.83 -7.43
C VAL A 78 11.28 -10.78 -8.89
N ILE A 79 10.92 -9.60 -9.40
CA ILE A 79 10.48 -9.41 -10.77
C ILE A 79 11.56 -9.90 -11.75
N ARG A 80 12.81 -9.53 -11.52
CA ARG A 80 13.93 -10.00 -12.32
C ARG A 80 14.10 -11.52 -12.28
N ARG A 81 13.91 -12.13 -11.12
CA ARG A 81 14.05 -13.58 -10.95
C ARG A 81 12.89 -14.34 -11.58
N VAL A 82 11.66 -13.93 -11.33
CA VAL A 82 10.46 -14.68 -11.70
C VAL A 82 10.03 -14.38 -13.14
N PHE A 83 10.16 -13.12 -13.57
CA PHE A 83 9.68 -12.66 -14.87
C PHE A 83 10.79 -12.41 -15.91
N GLY A 84 12.05 -12.62 -15.54
CA GLY A 84 13.22 -12.53 -16.41
C GLY A 84 13.85 -11.14 -16.47
N GLN A 85 13.08 -10.11 -16.74
CA GLN A 85 13.54 -8.72 -16.74
C GLN A 85 12.59 -7.86 -15.91
N PRO A 86 13.08 -6.80 -15.25
CA PRO A 86 12.19 -5.90 -14.55
C PRO A 86 11.26 -5.21 -15.56
N PRO A 87 9.95 -5.39 -15.48
CA PRO A 87 9.02 -4.68 -16.32
C PRO A 87 9.16 -3.20 -16.05
N GLN A 88 9.24 -2.39 -17.08
CA GLN A 88 9.45 -0.95 -16.91
C GLN A 88 8.22 -0.24 -16.31
N ARG A 89 7.01 -0.80 -16.47
CA ARG A 89 5.76 -0.16 -16.03
C ARG A 89 4.68 -1.10 -15.50
N SER A 90 4.64 -2.37 -15.90
CA SER A 90 3.61 -3.32 -15.48
C SER A 90 4.08 -4.76 -15.65
N LEU A 91 3.54 -5.66 -14.83
CA LEU A 91 3.67 -7.09 -15.05
C LEU A 91 2.77 -7.54 -16.20
N PRO A 92 3.05 -8.69 -16.83
CA PRO A 92 2.15 -9.29 -17.82
C PRO A 92 0.73 -9.45 -17.23
N GLU A 93 -0.31 -9.24 -18.05
CA GLU A 93 -1.69 -9.45 -17.64
C GLU A 93 -1.99 -10.90 -17.22
N ARG A 94 -1.25 -11.84 -17.81
CA ARG A 94 -1.34 -13.26 -17.47
C ARG A 94 0.03 -13.79 -17.12
N TRP A 95 0.10 -14.44 -15.98
CA TRP A 95 1.31 -15.13 -15.55
C TRP A 95 1.28 -16.58 -16.04
N ARG A 96 2.47 -17.14 -16.28
CA ARG A 96 2.62 -18.56 -16.54
C ARG A 96 2.52 -19.32 -15.21
N ASN A 97 2.08 -20.57 -15.22
CA ASN A 97 1.95 -21.39 -14.02
C ASN A 97 3.24 -21.42 -13.17
N GLU A 98 4.42 -21.46 -13.81
CA GLU A 98 5.71 -21.42 -13.12
C GLU A 98 5.95 -20.07 -12.40
N GLN A 99 5.46 -18.98 -12.97
CA GLN A 99 5.54 -17.65 -12.36
C GLN A 99 4.58 -17.52 -11.18
N GLU A 100 3.37 -18.04 -11.31
CA GLU A 100 2.38 -18.11 -10.24
C GLU A 100 2.93 -18.92 -9.07
N GLN A 101 3.40 -20.13 -9.32
CA GLN A 101 4.02 -20.99 -8.30
C GLN A 101 5.22 -20.33 -7.63
N ALA A 102 6.07 -19.65 -8.41
CA ALA A 102 7.22 -18.95 -7.87
C ALA A 102 6.82 -17.77 -6.97
N VAL A 103 5.75 -17.02 -7.31
CA VAL A 103 5.22 -15.93 -6.46
C VAL A 103 4.55 -16.50 -5.21
N GLU A 104 3.74 -17.54 -5.37
CA GLU A 104 3.06 -18.24 -4.29
C GLU A 104 4.02 -18.72 -3.21
N GLN A 105 5.19 -19.22 -3.62
CA GLN A 105 6.24 -19.64 -2.69
C GLN A 105 6.63 -18.52 -1.71
N TYR A 106 6.72 -17.26 -2.15
CA TYR A 106 7.02 -16.14 -1.24
C TYR A 106 5.87 -15.89 -0.26
N LEU A 107 4.62 -15.96 -0.76
CA LEU A 107 3.43 -15.70 0.07
C LEU A 107 3.25 -16.76 1.15
N LEU A 108 3.78 -17.96 0.94
CA LEU A 108 3.74 -19.06 1.90
C LEU A 108 4.96 -19.09 2.83
N GLU A 109 6.17 -19.06 2.26
CA GLU A 109 7.40 -19.28 3.04
C GLU A 109 7.76 -18.09 3.93
N VAL A 110 7.64 -16.85 3.43
CA VAL A 110 8.07 -15.67 4.19
C VAL A 110 7.24 -15.47 5.45
N PRO A 111 5.88 -15.41 5.39
CA PRO A 111 5.07 -15.22 6.60
C PRO A 111 5.21 -16.40 7.58
N ARG A 112 5.25 -17.64 7.07
CA ARG A 112 5.42 -18.82 7.90
C ARG A 112 6.71 -18.79 8.72
N ALA A 113 7.83 -18.49 8.07
CA ALA A 113 9.13 -18.43 8.72
C ALA A 113 9.20 -17.29 9.75
N LEU A 114 8.68 -16.11 9.39
CA LEU A 114 8.68 -14.95 10.27
C LEU A 114 7.76 -15.16 11.49
N ARG A 115 6.57 -15.74 11.29
CA ARG A 115 5.63 -16.05 12.39
C ARG A 115 6.20 -17.06 13.37
N ALA A 116 6.99 -18.02 12.91
CA ALA A 116 7.66 -18.98 13.81
C ALA A 116 8.64 -18.29 14.77
N LEU A 117 9.26 -17.17 14.38
CA LEU A 117 10.21 -16.41 15.19
C LEU A 117 9.57 -15.24 15.97
N PHE A 118 8.47 -14.69 15.44
CA PHE A 118 7.79 -13.51 15.95
C PHE A 118 6.27 -13.75 16.02
N PRO A 119 5.79 -14.64 16.88
CA PRO A 119 4.39 -15.11 16.87
C PRO A 119 3.35 -14.05 17.25
N THR A 120 3.77 -12.90 17.78
CA THR A 120 2.89 -11.80 18.18
C THR A 120 2.72 -10.75 17.07
N ILE A 121 3.44 -10.90 15.95
CA ILE A 121 3.39 -9.97 14.83
C ILE A 121 2.58 -10.60 13.70
N HIS A 122 1.69 -9.81 13.09
CA HIS A 122 0.95 -10.20 11.90
C HIS A 122 1.77 -9.92 10.63
N PHE A 123 1.73 -10.84 9.67
CA PHE A 123 2.49 -10.75 8.42
C PHE A 123 1.58 -10.77 7.21
N GLY A 124 1.81 -9.86 6.28
CA GLY A 124 1.05 -9.77 5.05
C GLY A 124 1.79 -9.01 3.96
N VAL A 125 1.05 -8.63 2.94
CA VAL A 125 1.52 -7.82 1.80
C VAL A 125 0.51 -6.76 1.46
N SER A 126 0.95 -5.74 0.73
CA SER A 126 0.05 -4.75 0.13
C SER A 126 -0.17 -5.01 -1.36
N ALA A 127 -1.32 -4.56 -1.85
CA ALA A 127 -1.69 -4.65 -3.26
C ALA A 127 -2.55 -3.46 -3.70
N ALA A 128 -2.25 -2.89 -4.86
CA ALA A 128 -3.08 -1.89 -5.51
C ALA A 128 -4.30 -2.51 -6.22
N ALA A 129 -5.17 -1.65 -6.78
CA ALA A 129 -6.45 -2.08 -7.37
C ALA A 129 -6.33 -3.16 -8.44
N GLY A 130 -5.41 -3.02 -9.38
CA GLY A 130 -5.23 -3.97 -10.47
C GLY A 130 -4.40 -5.21 -10.08
N GLU A 131 -3.73 -5.16 -8.95
CA GLU A 131 -2.80 -6.20 -8.50
C GLU A 131 -3.52 -7.35 -7.81
N THR A 132 -4.63 -7.07 -7.15
CA THR A 132 -5.44 -8.09 -6.46
C THR A 132 -5.97 -9.17 -7.39
N ASP A 133 -6.18 -8.87 -8.67
CA ASP A 133 -6.67 -9.85 -9.64
C ASP A 133 -5.64 -10.96 -9.90
N HIS A 134 -4.34 -10.63 -9.90
CA HIS A 134 -3.28 -11.63 -10.00
C HIS A 134 -3.18 -12.50 -8.74
N LEU A 135 -3.42 -11.92 -7.56
CA LEU A 135 -3.36 -12.67 -6.29
C LEU A 135 -4.55 -13.63 -6.10
N ARG A 136 -5.64 -13.47 -6.88
CA ARG A 136 -6.84 -14.31 -6.75
C ARG A 136 -6.61 -15.80 -6.95
N GLN A 137 -5.63 -16.17 -7.75
CA GLN A 137 -5.34 -17.57 -8.10
C GLN A 137 -4.30 -18.19 -7.18
N LEU A 138 -3.55 -17.37 -6.41
CA LEU A 138 -2.46 -17.82 -5.57
C LEU A 138 -2.95 -18.30 -4.20
N ASP A 139 -2.23 -19.22 -3.59
CA ASP A 139 -2.42 -19.58 -2.19
C ASP A 139 -1.87 -18.47 -1.29
N THR A 140 -2.74 -17.90 -0.47
CA THR A 140 -2.44 -16.83 0.47
C THR A 140 -2.69 -17.25 1.92
N SER A 141 -2.76 -18.56 2.20
CA SER A 141 -3.18 -19.11 3.48
C SER A 141 -2.24 -18.77 4.65
N GLU A 142 -1.00 -18.41 4.36
CA GLU A 142 -0.03 -18.01 5.38
C GLU A 142 -0.01 -16.48 5.64
N LEU A 143 -0.76 -15.69 4.88
CA LEU A 143 -0.91 -14.26 5.18
C LEU A 143 -1.96 -14.05 6.28
N ASP A 144 -1.70 -13.12 7.19
CA ASP A 144 -2.68 -12.71 8.20
C ASP A 144 -3.60 -11.61 7.65
N PHE A 145 -3.07 -10.76 6.77
CA PHE A 145 -3.79 -9.64 6.19
C PHE A 145 -3.38 -9.38 4.74
N LEU A 146 -4.24 -8.65 4.04
CA LEU A 146 -3.90 -7.95 2.82
C LEU A 146 -4.15 -6.46 3.00
N GLU A 147 -3.11 -5.66 2.83
CA GLU A 147 -3.24 -4.21 2.76
C GLU A 147 -3.72 -3.80 1.37
N LEU A 148 -4.74 -2.99 1.35
CA LEU A 148 -5.40 -2.55 0.12
C LEU A 148 -5.10 -1.05 -0.09
N GLY A 149 -4.29 -0.73 -1.06
CA GLY A 149 -4.15 0.65 -1.54
C GLY A 149 -5.45 1.07 -2.25
N LEU A 150 -6.09 2.15 -1.86
CA LEU A 150 -7.36 2.62 -2.43
C LEU A 150 -7.23 4.07 -2.90
N TRP A 151 -6.70 4.25 -4.10
CA TRP A 151 -6.43 5.56 -4.66
C TRP A 151 -7.41 5.94 -5.77
N LEU A 152 -7.95 7.16 -5.73
CA LEU A 152 -8.71 7.69 -6.87
C LEU A 152 -7.84 7.80 -8.13
N ASP A 153 -6.57 8.15 -7.95
CA ASP A 153 -5.62 8.26 -9.06
C ASP A 153 -5.35 6.92 -9.77
N ASP A 154 -5.72 5.78 -9.17
CA ASP A 154 -5.67 4.48 -9.85
C ASP A 154 -6.83 4.26 -10.82
N ASP A 155 -7.92 5.07 -10.73
CA ASP A 155 -9.03 4.98 -11.66
C ASP A 155 -8.70 5.74 -12.96
N PRO A 156 -8.59 5.05 -14.12
CA PRO A 156 -8.27 5.71 -15.38
C PRO A 156 -9.28 6.80 -15.79
N ARG A 157 -10.55 6.64 -15.37
CA ARG A 157 -11.61 7.62 -15.66
C ARG A 157 -11.43 8.88 -14.81
N TYR A 158 -11.01 8.71 -13.55
CA TYR A 158 -10.65 9.84 -12.70
C TYR A 158 -9.45 10.60 -13.28
N ARG A 159 -8.41 9.89 -13.68
CA ARG A 159 -7.21 10.48 -14.29
C ARG A 159 -7.55 11.23 -15.58
N LEU A 160 -8.38 10.64 -16.44
CA LEU A 160 -8.87 11.30 -17.65
C LEU A 160 -9.71 12.53 -17.33
N ALA A 161 -10.67 12.43 -16.40
CA ALA A 161 -11.55 13.52 -16.01
C ALA A 161 -10.80 14.68 -15.36
N THR A 162 -9.76 14.41 -14.57
CA THR A 162 -8.92 15.42 -13.92
C THR A 162 -7.77 15.92 -14.80
N GLY A 163 -7.59 15.33 -15.99
CA GLY A 163 -6.48 15.66 -16.88
C GLY A 163 -5.11 15.22 -16.35
N ALA A 164 -5.06 14.30 -15.39
CA ALA A 164 -3.79 13.81 -14.82
C ALA A 164 -2.90 13.12 -15.89
N ASP A 165 -3.52 12.55 -16.92
CA ASP A 165 -2.84 11.85 -18.03
C ASP A 165 -2.62 12.71 -19.27
N LEU A 166 -3.11 13.94 -19.30
CA LEU A 166 -2.94 14.78 -20.48
C LEU A 166 -1.52 15.34 -20.52
N PRO A 167 -0.71 14.94 -21.52
CA PRO A 167 0.64 15.46 -21.71
C PRO A 167 0.55 16.85 -22.38
N VAL A 168 -0.06 17.82 -21.73
CA VAL A 168 -0.10 19.19 -22.24
C VAL A 168 0.84 20.05 -21.39
N PRO A 169 2.14 20.11 -21.73
CA PRO A 169 3.03 21.05 -21.10
C PRO A 169 2.50 22.46 -21.40
N GLY A 170 2.16 23.20 -20.37
CA GLY A 170 1.79 24.60 -20.46
C GLY A 170 0.30 24.94 -20.40
N LEU A 171 -0.64 24.03 -20.71
CA LEU A 171 -2.08 24.34 -20.56
C LEU A 171 -2.61 24.10 -19.15
N LEU A 172 -1.86 23.36 -18.34
CA LEU A 172 -2.16 23.12 -16.94
C LEU A 172 -0.98 23.62 -16.09
N ASP A 173 -0.75 24.94 -16.11
CA ASP A 173 -0.12 25.56 -14.94
C ASP A 173 -0.85 24.98 -13.71
N PRO A 174 -0.14 24.35 -12.77
CA PRO A 174 -0.77 23.82 -11.56
C PRO A 174 -1.69 24.85 -10.89
N ARG A 175 -1.41 26.15 -11.07
CA ARG A 175 -2.19 27.26 -10.55
C ARG A 175 -3.53 27.45 -11.28
N LEU A 176 -3.61 27.16 -12.57
CA LEU A 176 -4.85 27.26 -13.35
C LEU A 176 -5.64 25.95 -13.34
N GLY A 177 -4.97 24.81 -13.28
CA GLY A 177 -5.60 23.50 -13.21
C GLY A 177 -6.24 23.18 -11.86
N ALA A 178 -5.72 23.76 -10.76
CA ALA A 178 -6.24 23.50 -9.42
C ALA A 178 -7.70 23.95 -9.22
N PRO A 179 -8.12 25.17 -9.59
CA PRO A 179 -9.52 25.59 -9.48
C PRO A 179 -10.46 24.74 -10.33
N LEU A 180 -10.05 24.38 -11.55
CA LEU A 180 -10.86 23.53 -12.43
C LEU A 180 -11.04 22.12 -11.85
N ARG A 181 -9.97 21.49 -11.39
CA ARG A 181 -10.04 20.18 -10.73
C ARG A 181 -10.92 20.23 -9.49
N ARG A 182 -10.79 21.28 -8.70
CA ARG A 182 -11.62 21.50 -7.52
C ARG A 182 -13.09 21.62 -7.89
N ALA A 183 -13.44 22.46 -8.87
CA ALA A 183 -14.82 22.61 -9.35
C ALA A 183 -15.38 21.30 -9.91
N LEU A 184 -14.56 20.55 -10.66
CA LEU A 184 -14.93 19.23 -11.17
C LEU A 184 -15.19 18.24 -10.03
N MET A 185 -14.32 18.20 -9.02
CA MET A 185 -14.49 17.34 -7.87
C MET A 185 -15.70 17.72 -7.02
N GLU A 186 -15.99 19.01 -6.87
CA GLU A 186 -17.20 19.49 -6.21
C GLU A 186 -18.47 19.05 -6.95
N ALA A 187 -18.46 19.12 -8.28
CA ALA A 187 -19.58 18.70 -9.12
C ALA A 187 -19.77 17.18 -9.22
N THR A 188 -18.71 16.41 -9.10
CA THR A 188 -18.69 14.95 -9.33
C THR A 188 -18.30 14.12 -8.12
N GLY A 189 -18.17 14.73 -6.95
CA GLY A 189 -17.67 14.10 -5.73
C GLY A 189 -18.44 12.84 -5.33
N GLU A 190 -19.77 12.85 -5.42
CA GLU A 190 -20.62 11.70 -5.15
C GLU A 190 -20.35 10.53 -6.11
N HIS A 191 -20.13 10.84 -7.39
CA HIS A 191 -19.76 9.83 -8.38
C HIS A 191 -18.44 9.15 -8.00
N TRP A 192 -17.42 9.91 -7.63
CA TRP A 192 -16.10 9.38 -7.26
C TRP A 192 -16.14 8.64 -5.92
N ARG A 193 -16.95 9.09 -4.98
CA ARG A 193 -17.22 8.36 -3.74
C ARG A 193 -17.82 6.99 -4.03
N GLY A 194 -18.83 6.92 -4.86
CA GLY A 194 -19.45 5.66 -5.28
C GLY A 194 -18.46 4.73 -6.00
N ARG A 195 -17.56 5.29 -6.80
CA ARG A 195 -16.49 4.55 -7.46
C ARG A 195 -15.50 3.94 -6.47
N LEU A 196 -14.99 4.73 -5.52
CA LEU A 196 -14.11 4.23 -4.47
C LEU A 196 -14.78 3.16 -3.62
N GLN A 197 -16.04 3.39 -3.24
CA GLN A 197 -16.81 2.41 -2.48
C GLN A 197 -16.97 1.09 -3.27
N GLN A 198 -17.26 1.15 -4.56
CA GLN A 198 -17.34 -0.03 -5.42
C GLN A 198 -15.99 -0.77 -5.51
N GLN A 199 -14.88 -0.03 -5.62
CA GLN A 199 -13.54 -0.61 -5.60
C GLN A 199 -13.25 -1.29 -4.27
N LEU A 200 -13.56 -0.63 -3.15
CA LEU A 200 -13.42 -1.19 -1.81
C LEU A 200 -14.20 -2.50 -1.68
N GLN A 201 -15.47 -2.52 -2.06
CA GLN A 201 -16.31 -3.73 -1.97
C GLN A 201 -15.74 -4.91 -2.76
N ARG A 202 -15.23 -4.66 -3.97
CA ARG A 202 -14.59 -5.71 -4.79
C ARG A 202 -13.37 -6.32 -4.10
N ARG A 203 -12.55 -5.48 -3.44
CA ARG A 203 -11.35 -5.91 -2.72
C ARG A 203 -11.70 -6.65 -1.42
N LEU A 204 -12.69 -6.15 -0.68
CA LEU A 204 -13.18 -6.82 0.52
C LEU A 204 -13.81 -8.19 0.20
N ALA A 205 -14.47 -8.34 -0.94
CA ALA A 205 -14.95 -9.64 -1.39
C ALA A 205 -13.80 -10.63 -1.58
N PHE A 206 -12.66 -10.19 -2.11
CA PHE A 206 -11.46 -11.02 -2.23
C PHE A 206 -10.88 -11.40 -0.86
N THR A 207 -10.68 -10.44 0.04
CA THR A 207 -10.11 -10.72 1.36
C THR A 207 -11.02 -11.66 2.17
N ARG A 208 -12.35 -11.48 2.10
CA ARG A 208 -13.32 -12.37 2.73
C ARG A 208 -13.23 -13.79 2.18
N LEU A 209 -13.15 -13.95 0.85
CA LEU A 209 -12.99 -15.26 0.21
C LEU A 209 -11.73 -15.98 0.69
N ARG A 210 -10.66 -15.25 0.91
CA ARG A 210 -9.36 -15.78 1.35
C ARG A 210 -9.20 -15.80 2.87
N ARG A 211 -10.19 -15.35 3.64
CA ARG A 211 -10.14 -15.23 5.11
C ARG A 211 -9.00 -14.34 5.62
N LEU A 212 -8.61 -13.36 4.80
CA LEU A 212 -7.60 -12.36 5.15
C LEU A 212 -8.24 -11.17 5.86
N GLN A 213 -7.53 -10.59 6.82
CA GLN A 213 -7.96 -9.32 7.41
C GLN A 213 -7.76 -8.19 6.39
N PRO A 214 -8.81 -7.46 6.01
CA PRO A 214 -8.68 -6.31 5.13
C PRO A 214 -8.11 -5.12 5.90
N VAL A 215 -7.08 -4.52 5.33
CA VAL A 215 -6.43 -3.33 5.86
C VAL A 215 -6.36 -2.28 4.76
N LEU A 216 -6.63 -1.02 5.10
CA LEU A 216 -6.43 0.14 4.24
C LEU A 216 -5.23 0.94 4.76
N GLY A 217 -4.05 0.60 4.30
CA GLY A 217 -2.80 1.26 4.70
C GLY A 217 -2.55 2.55 3.96
N GLU A 218 -3.09 2.68 2.75
CA GLU A 218 -2.95 3.86 1.91
C GLU A 218 -4.23 4.15 1.15
N GLY A 219 -4.55 5.43 0.93
CA GLY A 219 -5.70 5.68 0.08
C GLY A 219 -6.22 7.10 -0.03
N TYR A 220 -7.20 7.19 -0.87
CA TYR A 220 -8.14 8.22 -1.26
C TYR A 220 -7.62 9.24 -2.26
N LEU A 221 -6.65 10.06 -1.94
CA LEU A 221 -6.07 11.05 -2.86
C LEU A 221 -4.54 10.98 -2.86
N ASN A 222 -4.00 11.42 -4.00
CA ASN A 222 -2.57 11.61 -4.14
C ASN A 222 -2.03 12.46 -2.98
N PRO A 223 -1.05 11.96 -2.20
CA PRO A 223 -0.46 12.67 -1.08
C PRO A 223 0.24 13.97 -1.47
N GLN A 224 0.43 14.21 -2.77
CA GLN A 224 0.98 15.46 -3.30
C GLN A 224 -0.10 16.52 -3.59
N ALA A 225 -1.39 16.19 -3.43
CA ALA A 225 -2.46 17.17 -3.61
C ALA A 225 -2.29 18.33 -2.62
N THR A 226 -2.36 19.55 -3.12
CA THR A 226 -2.32 20.76 -2.28
C THR A 226 -3.71 21.07 -1.71
N PRO A 227 -3.83 21.89 -0.64
CA PRO A 227 -5.14 22.29 -0.11
C PRO A 227 -6.06 22.92 -1.16
N GLU A 228 -5.48 23.68 -2.10
CA GLU A 228 -6.21 24.33 -3.17
C GLU A 228 -6.76 23.34 -4.20
N GLN A 229 -6.20 22.14 -4.27
CA GLN A 229 -6.64 21.06 -5.14
C GLN A 229 -7.72 20.18 -4.48
N LEU A 230 -7.93 20.32 -3.17
CA LEU A 230 -8.96 19.58 -2.46
C LEU A 230 -10.31 20.28 -2.59
N PRO A 231 -11.40 19.55 -2.88
CA PRO A 231 -12.74 20.12 -2.92
C PRO A 231 -13.19 20.61 -1.54
N ARG A 232 -14.07 21.60 -1.51
CA ARG A 232 -14.81 21.93 -0.30
C ARG A 232 -15.62 20.70 0.12
N GLY A 233 -15.59 20.35 1.40
CA GLY A 233 -16.29 19.14 1.87
C GLY A 233 -15.49 17.85 1.74
N TRP A 234 -14.20 17.92 1.35
CA TRP A 234 -13.33 16.75 1.30
C TRP A 234 -13.26 15.99 2.63
N ALA A 235 -13.29 16.72 3.76
CA ALA A 235 -13.36 16.11 5.08
C ALA A 235 -14.58 15.20 5.23
N GLY A 236 -15.78 15.68 4.88
CA GLY A 236 -17.00 14.85 4.89
C GLY A 236 -16.97 13.68 3.91
N PHE A 237 -16.31 13.84 2.75
CA PHE A 237 -16.08 12.75 1.82
C PHE A 237 -15.20 11.65 2.44
N THR A 238 -14.10 12.03 3.07
CA THR A 238 -13.18 11.10 3.73
C THR A 238 -13.86 10.43 4.94
N GLU A 239 -14.58 11.19 5.75
CA GLU A 239 -15.34 10.68 6.90
C GLU A 239 -16.36 9.61 6.46
N ALA A 240 -17.12 9.87 5.39
CA ALA A 240 -18.07 8.92 4.85
C ALA A 240 -17.40 7.63 4.36
N LEU A 241 -16.25 7.74 3.70
CA LEU A 241 -15.48 6.56 3.25
C LEU A 241 -14.90 5.76 4.43
N VAL A 242 -14.37 6.44 5.44
CA VAL A 242 -13.88 5.81 6.67
C VAL A 242 -15.02 5.09 7.38
N GLY A 243 -16.15 5.76 7.58
CA GLY A 243 -17.34 5.17 8.20
C GLY A 243 -17.83 3.93 7.44
N GLN A 244 -17.83 3.98 6.12
CA GLN A 244 -18.21 2.84 5.28
C GLN A 244 -17.20 1.70 5.41
N ALA A 245 -15.90 1.99 5.36
CA ALA A 245 -14.86 0.97 5.49
C ALA A 245 -14.94 0.24 6.84
N VAL A 246 -15.18 0.98 7.92
CA VAL A 246 -15.41 0.41 9.26
C VAL A 246 -16.65 -0.47 9.27
N ALA A 247 -17.77 0.00 8.72
CA ALA A 247 -19.02 -0.76 8.61
C ALA A 247 -18.85 -2.04 7.78
N ASP A 248 -17.98 -2.02 6.78
CA ASP A 248 -17.64 -3.15 5.92
C ASP A 248 -16.60 -4.11 6.53
N GLY A 249 -16.12 -3.84 7.74
CA GLY A 249 -15.24 -4.74 8.49
C GLY A 249 -13.76 -4.60 8.15
N VAL A 250 -13.33 -3.44 7.67
CA VAL A 250 -11.90 -3.12 7.56
C VAL A 250 -11.29 -3.07 8.95
N ALA A 251 -10.28 -3.90 9.21
CA ALA A 251 -9.71 -4.07 10.53
C ALA A 251 -8.83 -2.91 10.96
N VAL A 252 -8.09 -2.33 10.02
CA VAL A 252 -7.15 -1.23 10.27
C VAL A 252 -7.22 -0.25 9.11
N MET A 253 -7.22 1.04 9.44
CA MET A 253 -7.09 2.11 8.47
C MET A 253 -5.97 3.05 8.89
N THR A 254 -5.05 3.31 7.97
CA THR A 254 -4.03 4.35 8.12
C THR A 254 -4.19 5.36 7.00
N PRO A 255 -4.88 6.48 7.25
CA PRO A 255 -5.02 7.49 6.23
C PRO A 255 -3.64 8.00 5.82
N THR A 256 -3.47 8.19 4.53
CA THR A 256 -2.17 8.55 3.96
C THR A 256 -1.65 9.85 4.53
N SER A 257 -0.37 9.86 4.84
CA SER A 257 0.43 11.08 4.99
C SER A 257 0.28 11.88 6.29
N LEU A 258 -0.17 11.26 7.38
CA LEU A 258 -0.14 11.93 8.70
C LEU A 258 1.25 12.48 9.04
N ALA A 259 2.30 11.73 8.68
CA ALA A 259 3.67 12.06 9.03
C ALA A 259 4.50 12.71 7.90
N ARG A 260 3.91 12.96 6.73
CA ARG A 260 4.64 13.62 5.63
C ARG A 260 4.50 15.12 5.72
N PRO A 261 5.61 15.88 5.63
CA PRO A 261 5.59 17.35 5.78
C PRO A 261 4.69 18.07 4.77
N HIS A 262 4.41 17.43 3.63
CA HIS A 262 3.62 18.01 2.54
C HIS A 262 2.11 17.74 2.60
N SER A 263 1.63 17.06 3.64
CA SER A 263 0.19 16.80 3.81
C SER A 263 -0.37 17.09 5.21
N PRO A 264 0.21 18.04 5.99
CA PRO A 264 -0.29 18.31 7.35
C PRO A 264 -1.68 18.95 7.39
N TRP A 265 -2.16 19.48 6.28
CA TRP A 265 -3.48 20.09 6.14
C TRP A 265 -4.62 19.08 5.99
N LEU A 266 -4.33 17.83 5.66
CA LEU A 266 -5.36 16.77 5.62
C LEU A 266 -5.96 16.48 6.98
N TRP A 267 -5.34 16.98 8.04
CA TRP A 267 -5.67 16.73 9.44
C TRP A 267 -6.08 17.98 10.22
N ARG A 268 -6.26 19.09 9.54
CA ARG A 268 -6.82 20.34 10.07
C ARG A 268 -8.30 20.46 9.68
#